data_5f1fae3e18518ee622c80ff8e0b0610f
#
_entry.id   5f1fae3e18518ee622c80ff8e0b0610f
#
_cell.length_a   1.000
_cell.length_b   1.000
_cell.length_c   1.000
_cell.angle_alpha   90.00
_cell.angle_beta   90.00
_cell.angle_gamma   90.00
#
_symmetry.space_group_name_H-M   'P 1'
#
loop_
_entity.id
_entity.type
_entity.pdbx_description
1 polymer ?
#
loop_
_entity_poly.entity_id
_entity_poly.type
_entity_poly.pdbx_seq_one_letter_code
_entity_poly.pdbx_strand_id
1 'polypeptide(L)'
;IEAASGIVVCSHGNARAVVPSDRNFPDEVLKAVAQKGGVCGVAGWPPFISTNNRPSMDDMIRMIDYMVDLVGIDHVGIGMDYMHGQAGTVSNEDAEALYEYLVDSGNWSEETYPAPPWYYPEGIELPSTFFNLTGALLVRGYKKEDVAKIWGGNWLRIMGEVWG
;
A
#
# COMPACT_ATOMS: atom_id res chain seq x y z
N ILE A 1 -7.29 16.99 -5.63
CA ILE A 1 -5.99 17.48 -5.12
C ILE A 1 -5.86 18.98 -5.36
N GLU A 2 -6.16 19.48 -6.54
CA GLU A 2 -6.04 20.92 -6.89
C GLU A 2 -6.86 21.84 -5.97
N ALA A 3 -8.08 21.45 -5.63
CA ALA A 3 -8.97 22.21 -4.75
C ALA A 3 -8.56 22.21 -3.27
N ALA A 4 -7.62 21.37 -2.86
CA ALA A 4 -7.18 21.29 -1.47
C ALA A 4 -6.25 22.46 -1.12
N SER A 5 -6.57 23.18 -0.03
CA SER A 5 -5.75 24.28 0.50
C SER A 5 -4.60 23.81 1.39
N GLY A 6 -4.63 22.55 1.84
CA GLY A 6 -3.65 21.94 2.75
C GLY A 6 -2.97 20.72 2.15
N ILE A 7 -2.24 20.01 3.02
CA ILE A 7 -1.58 18.75 2.68
C ILE A 7 -2.63 17.72 2.28
N VAL A 8 -2.36 17.00 1.20
CA VAL A 8 -3.18 15.88 0.73
C VAL A 8 -2.39 14.60 0.93
N VAL A 9 -3.01 13.57 1.44
CA VAL A 9 -2.40 12.26 1.63
C VAL A 9 -3.19 11.17 0.91
N CYS A 10 -2.47 10.15 0.45
CA CYS A 10 -3.05 8.88 0.07
C CYS A 10 -2.71 7.86 1.15
N SER A 11 -3.69 7.47 1.98
CA SER A 11 -3.43 6.57 3.12
C SER A 11 -2.93 5.20 2.69
N HIS A 12 -3.45 4.67 1.57
CA HIS A 12 -3.07 3.39 0.97
C HIS A 12 -3.36 3.41 -0.53
N GLY A 13 -2.34 3.11 -1.34
CA GLY A 13 -2.48 3.08 -2.79
C GLY A 13 -1.12 2.93 -3.48
N ASN A 14 -1.15 2.34 -4.65
CA ASN A 14 0.03 1.92 -5.38
C ASN A 14 0.16 2.65 -6.72
N ALA A 15 1.31 2.52 -7.37
CA ALA A 15 1.53 3.08 -8.69
C ALA A 15 0.92 2.18 -9.78
N ARG A 16 0.04 2.75 -10.60
CA ARG A 16 -0.60 2.05 -11.74
C ARG A 16 0.42 1.60 -12.79
N ALA A 17 1.53 2.32 -12.92
CA ALA A 17 2.61 1.95 -13.83
C ALA A 17 3.31 0.63 -13.45
N VAL A 18 3.29 0.25 -12.17
CA VAL A 18 3.87 -1.02 -11.68
C VAL A 18 2.85 -2.16 -11.79
N VAL A 19 1.61 -1.92 -11.38
CA VAL A 19 0.51 -2.88 -11.48
C VAL A 19 -0.71 -2.17 -12.07
N PRO A 20 -1.14 -2.53 -13.29
CA PRO A 20 -2.23 -1.85 -13.99
C PRO A 20 -3.59 -2.23 -13.41
N SER A 21 -3.98 -1.57 -12.34
CA SER A 21 -5.28 -1.70 -11.69
C SER A 21 -5.94 -0.32 -11.61
N ASP A 22 -7.27 -0.26 -11.74
CA ASP A 22 -8.03 1.00 -11.61
C ASP A 22 -8.01 1.55 -10.19
N ARG A 23 -7.67 0.73 -9.19
CA ARG A 23 -7.46 1.14 -7.81
C ARG A 23 -6.10 1.78 -7.57
N ASN A 24 -5.14 1.54 -8.46
CA ASN A 24 -3.82 2.15 -8.38
C ASN A 24 -3.81 3.52 -9.04
N PHE A 25 -2.99 4.42 -8.51
CA PHE A 25 -2.92 5.80 -8.96
C PHE A 25 -1.99 5.96 -10.17
N PRO A 26 -2.38 6.76 -11.16
CA PRO A 26 -1.46 7.22 -12.18
C PRO A 26 -0.39 8.15 -11.59
N ASP A 27 0.77 8.22 -12.25
CA ASP A 27 1.95 8.94 -11.77
C ASP A 27 1.69 10.42 -11.47
N GLU A 28 0.84 11.07 -12.27
CA GLU A 28 0.47 12.46 -12.07
C GLU A 28 -0.27 12.70 -10.75
N VAL A 29 -1.05 11.74 -10.29
CA VAL A 29 -1.75 11.82 -8.98
C VAL A 29 -0.75 11.68 -7.84
N LEU A 30 0.18 10.71 -7.91
CA LEU A 30 1.24 10.52 -6.92
C LEU A 30 2.13 11.77 -6.82
N LYS A 31 2.54 12.33 -7.96
CA LYS A 31 3.30 13.58 -8.03
C LYS A 31 2.54 14.77 -7.45
N ALA A 32 1.23 14.88 -7.72
CA ALA A 32 0.41 15.95 -7.19
C ALA A 32 0.24 15.86 -5.65
N VAL A 33 0.15 14.66 -5.08
CA VAL A 33 0.18 14.45 -3.63
C VAL A 33 1.51 14.91 -3.04
N ALA A 34 2.63 14.52 -3.63
CA ALA A 34 3.96 14.92 -3.19
C ALA A 34 4.18 16.44 -3.27
N GLN A 35 3.73 17.09 -4.35
CA GLN A 35 3.81 18.56 -4.50
C GLN A 35 3.01 19.32 -3.44
N LYS A 36 1.99 18.71 -2.85
CA LYS A 36 1.24 19.24 -1.69
C LYS A 36 1.90 18.93 -0.34
N GLY A 37 3.12 18.40 -0.32
CA GLY A 37 3.83 17.99 0.89
C GLY A 37 3.35 16.67 1.48
N GLY A 38 2.46 15.97 0.77
CA GLY A 38 1.80 14.77 1.24
C GLY A 38 2.64 13.49 1.20
N VAL A 39 2.01 12.40 1.60
CA VAL A 39 2.58 11.04 1.59
C VAL A 39 1.59 10.08 0.93
N CYS A 40 2.14 9.15 0.15
CA CYS A 40 1.42 8.02 -0.40
C CYS A 40 1.86 6.75 0.33
N GLY A 41 0.93 6.07 1.00
CA GLY A 41 1.17 4.80 1.68
C GLY A 41 1.10 3.63 0.70
N VAL A 42 2.17 2.86 0.58
CA VAL A 42 2.20 1.65 -0.25
C VAL A 42 1.30 0.59 0.38
N ALA A 43 0.32 0.12 -0.37
CA ALA A 43 -0.62 -0.91 0.06
C ALA A 43 -0.10 -2.32 -0.27
N GLY A 44 -0.30 -3.25 0.67
CA GLY A 44 0.04 -4.67 0.48
C GLY A 44 -1.10 -5.50 -0.09
N TRP A 45 -2.24 -4.89 -0.44
CA TRP A 45 -3.39 -5.61 -0.97
C TRP A 45 -3.02 -6.39 -2.25
N PRO A 46 -3.26 -7.72 -2.29
CA PRO A 46 -2.71 -8.61 -3.31
C PRO A 46 -2.90 -8.14 -4.76
N PRO A 47 -4.11 -7.85 -5.24
CA PRO A 47 -4.32 -7.49 -6.65
C PRO A 47 -3.78 -6.12 -7.03
N PHE A 48 -3.38 -5.29 -6.05
CA PHE A 48 -2.86 -3.94 -6.31
C PHE A 48 -1.35 -3.83 -6.16
N ILE A 49 -0.71 -4.86 -5.57
CA ILE A 49 0.74 -4.90 -5.37
C ILE A 49 1.45 -5.83 -6.37
N SER A 50 0.75 -6.83 -6.90
CA SER A 50 1.28 -7.80 -7.86
C SER A 50 0.18 -8.30 -8.81
N THR A 51 0.59 -8.77 -9.98
CA THR A 51 -0.29 -9.52 -10.90
C THR A 51 -0.36 -11.01 -10.54
N ASN A 52 0.44 -11.45 -9.55
CA ASN A 52 0.41 -12.81 -9.03
C ASN A 52 -0.55 -12.92 -7.85
N ASN A 53 -1.27 -14.03 -7.73
CA ASN A 53 -2.15 -14.29 -6.59
C ASN A 53 -1.41 -14.41 -5.24
N ARG A 54 -0.10 -14.61 -5.27
CA ARG A 54 0.79 -14.63 -4.10
C ARG A 54 1.91 -13.62 -4.32
N PRO A 55 1.73 -12.37 -3.92
CA PRO A 55 2.78 -11.37 -3.99
C PRO A 55 3.99 -11.79 -3.16
N SER A 56 5.17 -11.47 -3.66
CA SER A 56 6.43 -11.65 -2.94
C SER A 56 6.83 -10.39 -2.17
N MET A 57 7.82 -10.53 -1.29
CA MET A 57 8.50 -9.38 -0.69
C MET A 57 9.12 -8.47 -1.77
N ASP A 58 9.63 -9.06 -2.86
CA ASP A 58 10.20 -8.29 -3.97
C ASP A 58 9.14 -7.46 -4.72
N ASP A 59 7.88 -7.92 -4.80
CA ASP A 59 6.79 -7.11 -5.35
C ASP A 59 6.55 -5.85 -4.49
N MET A 60 6.58 -6.01 -3.16
CA MET A 60 6.47 -4.87 -2.23
C MET A 60 7.63 -3.91 -2.38
N ILE A 61 8.87 -4.42 -2.42
CA ILE A 61 10.09 -3.61 -2.60
C ILE A 61 10.05 -2.86 -3.95
N ARG A 62 9.70 -3.54 -5.03
CA ARG A 62 9.60 -2.93 -6.37
C ARG A 62 8.59 -1.77 -6.40
N MET A 63 7.47 -1.91 -5.72
CA MET A 63 6.49 -0.83 -5.61
C MET A 63 7.04 0.35 -4.82
N ILE A 64 7.71 0.09 -3.69
CA ILE A 64 8.37 1.12 -2.89
C ILE A 64 9.45 1.82 -3.71
N ASP A 65 10.34 1.07 -4.38
CA ASP A 65 11.40 1.61 -5.23
C ASP A 65 10.82 2.57 -6.28
N TYR A 66 9.81 2.10 -7.02
CA TYR A 66 9.17 2.91 -8.04
C TYR A 66 8.60 4.22 -7.48
N MET A 67 7.88 4.14 -6.37
CA MET A 67 7.28 5.32 -5.77
C MET A 67 8.34 6.28 -5.21
N VAL A 68 9.42 5.75 -4.61
CA VAL A 68 10.54 6.58 -4.13
C VAL A 68 11.25 7.27 -5.30
N ASP A 69 11.48 6.57 -6.40
CA ASP A 69 12.09 7.17 -7.61
C ASP A 69 11.18 8.24 -8.24
N LEU A 70 9.87 8.05 -8.17
CA LEU A 70 8.89 8.95 -8.79
C LEU A 70 8.67 10.25 -8.00
N VAL A 71 8.54 10.17 -6.67
CA VAL A 71 8.11 11.27 -5.81
C VAL A 71 9.10 11.64 -4.71
N GLY A 72 10.16 10.86 -4.53
CA GLY A 72 11.15 11.05 -3.47
C GLY A 72 10.79 10.38 -2.15
N ILE A 73 11.84 10.08 -1.37
CA ILE A 73 11.75 9.30 -0.12
C ILE A 73 10.85 9.95 0.94
N ASP A 74 10.72 11.27 0.94
CA ASP A 74 9.93 12.03 1.94
C ASP A 74 8.42 11.95 1.70
N HIS A 75 8.00 11.37 0.57
CA HIS A 75 6.60 11.29 0.14
C HIS A 75 6.07 9.86 0.06
N VAL A 76 6.86 8.88 0.50
CA VAL A 76 6.46 7.46 0.52
C VAL A 76 6.34 6.98 1.95
N GLY A 77 5.25 6.27 2.24
CA GLY A 77 5.00 5.63 3.52
C GLY A 77 4.43 4.24 3.34
N ILE A 78 3.99 3.63 4.42
CA ILE A 78 3.30 2.35 4.40
C ILE A 78 1.83 2.54 4.76
N GLY A 79 0.95 1.89 4.00
CA GLY A 79 -0.47 1.79 4.26
C GLY A 79 -0.97 0.41 3.87
N MET A 80 -0.58 -0.62 4.61
CA MET A 80 -0.74 -2.04 4.23
C MET A 80 -2.14 -2.46 3.87
N ASP A 81 -3.15 -1.80 4.43
CA ASP A 81 -4.56 -2.14 4.20
C ASP A 81 -4.87 -3.60 4.56
N TYR A 82 -4.31 -4.08 5.69
CA TYR A 82 -4.65 -5.40 6.21
C TYR A 82 -6.14 -5.50 6.49
N MET A 83 -6.78 -6.50 5.93
CA MET A 83 -8.21 -6.70 6.11
C MET A 83 -8.53 -7.97 6.89
N HIS A 84 -9.65 -7.96 7.57
CA HIS A 84 -10.28 -9.17 8.08
C HIS A 84 -10.76 -10.01 6.87
N GLY A 85 -10.42 -11.29 6.86
CA GLY A 85 -10.73 -12.17 5.71
C GLY A 85 -9.52 -12.52 4.84
N GLN A 86 -8.36 -11.88 5.05
CA GLN A 86 -7.13 -12.28 4.35
C GLN A 86 -6.72 -13.72 4.72
N ALA A 87 -6.04 -14.39 3.80
CA ALA A 87 -5.57 -15.75 4.00
C ALA A 87 -4.72 -15.87 5.28
N GLY A 88 -5.01 -16.90 6.09
CA GLY A 88 -4.35 -17.14 7.38
C GLY A 88 -4.99 -16.44 8.58
N THR A 89 -6.01 -15.59 8.41
CA THR A 89 -6.74 -14.94 9.51
C THR A 89 -8.14 -15.50 9.72
N VAL A 90 -8.77 -16.02 8.66
CA VAL A 90 -10.09 -16.65 8.69
C VAL A 90 -10.08 -17.92 7.83
N SER A 91 -11.13 -18.72 7.92
CA SER A 91 -11.34 -19.85 7.01
C SER A 91 -11.60 -19.36 5.58
N ASN A 92 -11.35 -20.22 4.58
CA ASN A 92 -11.69 -19.87 3.19
C ASN A 92 -13.21 -19.65 3.02
N GLU A 93 -14.03 -20.42 3.73
CA GLU A 93 -15.49 -20.31 3.72
C GLU A 93 -15.95 -18.93 4.24
N ASP A 94 -15.36 -18.44 5.33
CA ASP A 94 -15.67 -17.11 5.87
C ASP A 94 -15.19 -16.01 4.92
N ALA A 95 -14.04 -16.18 4.26
CA ALA A 95 -13.54 -15.23 3.27
C ALA A 95 -14.44 -15.17 2.03
N GLU A 96 -14.93 -16.32 1.55
CA GLU A 96 -15.88 -16.41 0.44
C GLU A 96 -17.20 -15.71 0.80
N ALA A 97 -17.76 -16.00 1.98
CA ALA A 97 -18.99 -15.36 2.44
C ALA A 97 -18.85 -13.84 2.58
N LEU A 98 -17.70 -13.34 3.05
CA LEU A 98 -17.39 -11.92 3.09
C LEU A 98 -17.32 -11.32 1.69
N TYR A 99 -16.67 -12.01 0.75
CA TYR A 99 -16.55 -11.56 -0.63
C TYR A 99 -17.94 -11.43 -1.30
N GLU A 100 -18.77 -12.47 -1.20
CA GLU A 100 -20.14 -12.46 -1.73
C GLU A 100 -20.93 -11.29 -1.16
N TYR A 101 -20.87 -11.07 0.16
CA TYR A 101 -21.53 -9.93 0.80
C TYR A 101 -21.07 -8.58 0.24
N LEU A 102 -19.75 -8.40 0.01
CA LEU A 102 -19.19 -7.14 -0.49
C LEU A 102 -19.56 -6.88 -1.96
N VAL A 103 -19.63 -7.94 -2.77
CA VAL A 103 -20.07 -7.86 -4.17
C VAL A 103 -21.57 -7.59 -4.25
N ASP A 104 -22.40 -8.36 -3.53
CA ASP A 104 -23.85 -8.23 -3.53
C ASP A 104 -24.32 -6.86 -3.01
N SER A 105 -23.59 -6.29 -2.05
CA SER A 105 -23.87 -4.93 -1.53
C SER A 105 -23.41 -3.80 -2.46
N GLY A 106 -22.73 -4.13 -3.57
CA GLY A 106 -22.20 -3.15 -4.52
C GLY A 106 -20.97 -2.38 -4.02
N ASN A 107 -20.37 -2.80 -2.90
CA ASN A 107 -19.12 -2.21 -2.39
C ASN A 107 -17.90 -2.62 -3.23
N TRP A 108 -17.93 -3.83 -3.77
CA TRP A 108 -16.90 -4.39 -4.65
C TRP A 108 -17.49 -4.80 -5.99
N SER A 109 -16.67 -4.78 -7.04
CA SER A 109 -16.96 -5.41 -8.32
C SER A 109 -15.99 -6.56 -8.56
N GLU A 110 -16.45 -7.64 -9.15
CA GLU A 110 -15.63 -8.81 -9.48
C GLU A 110 -14.47 -8.47 -10.42
N GLU A 111 -14.63 -7.45 -11.27
CA GLU A 111 -13.60 -6.98 -12.20
C GLU A 111 -12.39 -6.38 -11.46
N THR A 112 -12.65 -5.70 -10.34
CA THR A 112 -11.62 -4.97 -9.59
C THR A 112 -11.08 -5.76 -8.40
N TYR A 113 -11.95 -6.54 -7.76
CA TYR A 113 -11.64 -7.31 -6.56
C TYR A 113 -11.85 -8.80 -6.84
N PRO A 114 -10.76 -9.56 -7.03
CA PRO A 114 -10.87 -11.00 -7.27
C PRO A 114 -11.38 -11.74 -6.03
N ALA A 115 -12.00 -12.90 -6.27
CA ALA A 115 -12.40 -13.80 -5.20
C ALA A 115 -11.20 -14.26 -4.35
N PRO A 116 -11.42 -14.61 -3.04
CA PRO A 116 -10.37 -15.13 -2.18
C PRO A 116 -9.80 -16.48 -2.71
N PRO A 117 -8.67 -16.96 -2.16
CA PRO A 117 -7.98 -16.42 -0.98
C PRO A 117 -7.05 -15.24 -1.31
N TRP A 118 -7.02 -14.24 -0.41
CA TRP A 118 -6.16 -13.06 -0.56
C TRP A 118 -4.90 -13.21 0.27
N TYR A 119 -3.75 -13.31 -0.42
CA TYR A 119 -2.43 -13.46 0.20
C TYR A 119 -1.68 -12.13 0.15
N TYR A 120 -1.39 -11.56 1.30
CA TYR A 120 -0.46 -10.43 1.39
C TYR A 120 0.97 -10.86 1.04
N PRO A 121 1.89 -9.91 0.76
CA PRO A 121 3.25 -10.24 0.33
C PRO A 121 3.95 -11.18 1.32
N GLU A 122 4.63 -12.20 0.76
CA GLU A 122 5.32 -13.24 1.52
C GLU A 122 6.28 -12.65 2.55
N GLY A 123 6.19 -13.15 3.78
CA GLY A 123 7.00 -12.73 4.91
C GLY A 123 6.45 -11.51 5.67
N ILE A 124 5.43 -10.85 5.15
CA ILE A 124 4.72 -9.74 5.80
C ILE A 124 3.20 -9.89 5.70
N GLU A 125 2.72 -11.14 5.69
CA GLU A 125 1.30 -11.47 5.55
C GLU A 125 0.46 -10.96 6.73
N LEU A 126 1.07 -10.80 7.90
CA LEU A 126 0.38 -10.39 9.12
C LEU A 126 1.05 -9.17 9.74
N PRO A 127 0.31 -8.35 10.51
CA PRO A 127 0.91 -7.24 11.27
C PRO A 127 2.06 -7.68 12.18
N SER A 128 2.00 -8.90 12.73
CA SER A 128 3.06 -9.46 13.59
C SER A 128 4.37 -9.79 12.86
N THR A 129 4.32 -10.00 11.54
CA THR A 129 5.51 -10.30 10.71
C THR A 129 5.96 -9.09 9.89
N PHE A 130 5.22 -7.99 9.95
CA PHE A 130 5.48 -6.81 9.12
C PHE A 130 6.88 -6.22 9.29
N PHE A 131 7.51 -6.38 10.47
CA PHE A 131 8.88 -5.92 10.71
C PHE A 131 9.93 -6.53 9.76
N ASN A 132 9.64 -7.66 9.10
CA ASN A 132 10.52 -8.28 8.11
C ASN A 132 10.81 -7.35 6.92
N LEU A 133 9.89 -6.42 6.61
CA LEU A 133 10.10 -5.40 5.59
C LEU A 133 11.33 -4.53 5.89
N THR A 134 11.64 -4.29 7.16
CA THR A 134 12.85 -3.53 7.56
C THR A 134 14.12 -4.20 7.03
N GLY A 135 14.25 -5.51 7.26
CA GLY A 135 15.39 -6.28 6.78
C GLY A 135 15.49 -6.27 5.26
N ALA A 136 14.36 -6.44 4.59
CA ALA A 136 14.30 -6.45 3.13
C ALA A 136 14.72 -5.09 2.52
N LEU A 137 14.25 -3.98 3.07
CA LEU A 137 14.65 -2.63 2.62
C LEU A 137 16.14 -2.36 2.86
N LEU A 138 16.70 -2.78 4.01
CA LEU A 138 18.14 -2.64 4.28
C LEU A 138 18.98 -3.48 3.30
N VAL A 139 18.57 -4.70 3.01
CA VAL A 139 19.21 -5.56 2.01
C VAL A 139 19.13 -4.96 0.61
N ARG A 140 17.99 -4.32 0.29
CA ARG A 140 17.82 -3.60 -0.99
C ARG A 140 18.76 -2.40 -1.13
N GLY A 141 19.29 -1.86 -0.01
CA GLY A 141 20.25 -0.76 -0.01
C GLY A 141 19.72 0.57 0.54
N TYR A 142 18.49 0.58 1.08
CA TYR A 142 17.98 1.75 1.78
C TYR A 142 18.81 2.02 3.05
N LYS A 143 19.07 3.28 3.34
CA LYS A 143 19.70 3.69 4.60
C LYS A 143 18.70 3.56 5.75
N LYS A 144 19.19 3.40 6.98
CA LYS A 144 18.32 3.30 8.16
C LYS A 144 17.39 4.48 8.32
N GLU A 145 17.87 5.67 8.00
CA GLU A 145 17.12 6.92 8.04
C GLU A 145 15.97 6.92 7.03
N ASP A 146 16.21 6.38 5.82
CA ASP A 146 15.19 6.26 4.77
C ASP A 146 14.14 5.20 5.13
N VAL A 147 14.58 4.07 5.70
CA VAL A 147 13.67 3.05 6.22
C VAL A 147 12.77 3.63 7.32
N ALA A 148 13.33 4.42 8.24
CA ALA A 148 12.55 5.07 9.29
C ALA A 148 11.51 6.06 8.74
N LYS A 149 11.83 6.79 7.65
CA LYS A 149 10.88 7.66 6.96
C LYS A 149 9.72 6.87 6.37
N ILE A 150 10.01 5.80 5.62
CA ILE A 150 9.00 4.91 5.01
C ILE A 150 8.10 4.28 6.09
N TRP A 151 8.68 3.82 7.20
CA TRP A 151 7.94 3.16 8.28
C TRP A 151 6.91 4.04 9.00
N GLY A 152 7.16 5.32 9.13
CA GLY A 152 6.24 6.21 9.82
C GLY A 152 6.74 7.64 9.98
N GLY A 153 8.04 7.88 9.78
CA GLY A 153 8.62 9.22 9.92
C GLY A 153 7.94 10.27 9.05
N ASN A 154 7.59 9.91 7.81
CA ASN A 154 6.87 10.79 6.90
C ASN A 154 5.44 11.07 7.36
N TRP A 155 4.74 10.08 7.93
CA TRP A 155 3.42 10.26 8.54
C TRP A 155 3.49 11.16 9.77
N LEU A 156 4.48 10.93 10.65
CA LEU A 156 4.69 11.77 11.84
C LEU A 156 5.02 13.22 11.47
N ARG A 157 5.80 13.44 10.40
CA ARG A 157 6.05 14.78 9.87
C ARG A 157 4.74 15.49 9.52
N ILE A 158 3.88 14.87 8.72
CA ILE A 158 2.59 15.45 8.33
C ILE A 158 1.70 15.72 9.54
N MET A 159 1.62 14.75 10.47
CA MET A 159 0.83 14.93 11.70
C MET A 159 1.33 16.11 12.52
N GLY A 160 2.66 16.28 12.64
CA GLY A 160 3.26 17.44 13.32
C GLY A 160 3.00 18.77 12.61
N GLU A 161 2.99 18.79 11.27
CA GLU A 161 2.70 20.01 10.49
C GLU A 161 1.22 20.42 10.57
N VAL A 162 0.30 19.47 10.71
CA VAL A 162 -1.15 19.75 10.70
C VAL A 162 -1.73 19.93 12.09
N TRP A 163 -1.24 19.20 13.06
CA TRP A 163 -1.80 19.21 14.43
C TRP A 163 -0.93 19.93 15.46
N GLY A 164 0.29 20.33 15.10
CA GLY A 164 1.21 21.07 15.96
C GLY A 164 2.06 20.16 16.84
#